data_4323496c3cc936f860fa14afb8c3fc3c
#
_entry.id   4323496c3cc936f860fa14afb8c3fc3c
#
_cell.length_a   1.000
_cell.length_b   1.000
_cell.length_c   1.000
_cell.angle_alpha   90.00
_cell.angle_beta   90.00
_cell.angle_gamma   90.00
#
_symmetry.space_group_name_H-M   'P 1'
#
loop_
_entity.id
_entity.type
_entity.pdbx_description
1 polymer ?
#
loop_
_entity_poly.entity_id
_entity_poly.type
_entity_poly.pdbx_seq_one_letter_code
_entity_poly.pdbx_strand_id
1 'polypeptide(L)'
;TDLMGDDMAYMTSHFFVYDYLLDNRASSYRRTTTYWQELYAVISGANEVISGLKEQADSGDESVEKMLGQSYTIRAYCYFWLINMYQQPYEWNKDKLGIPIYTESETKLNRVPVGEVYEQILSDIDKGYNYLKGKGISKKDELNEYAAAAIYANILSFVNDYPDQWNEVAKYAKLAIEGGSLMSEKELLSGFNDLSLSEVLWGADINGETNTFYASFMSQVDPYGPGYGGNLGNYKMISSDLYEKISDNDIRKKWFGVDLGEANTHYKVRQYVQRKFIDVGSTAPGFTPTGDTFCSDYIYLRTGEMYFVAAEALYRAGKESEAKTMLTTIMKTRNPKYETSATSDALLQEIELQKRIEMWGEGRRLFDMKRRNESLDRTHAINHSAIAPKEVPAGSKLFIYQIPDKELNANSEITDKNE
;
A
#
# COMPACT_ATOMS: atom_id res chain seq x y z
N THR A 1 5.54 5.49 2.27
CA THR A 1 6.08 4.22 2.77
C THR A 1 7.19 3.65 1.87
N ASP A 2 7.06 3.68 0.52
CA ASP A 2 8.10 3.13 -0.38
C ASP A 2 9.44 3.87 -0.30
N LEU A 3 9.42 5.19 -0.13
CA LEU A 3 10.64 5.98 0.10
C LEU A 3 11.35 5.63 1.41
N MET A 4 10.64 5.05 2.37
CA MET A 4 11.23 4.57 3.63
C MET A 4 11.83 3.16 3.51
N GLY A 5 11.67 2.51 2.35
CA GLY A 5 12.24 1.21 2.02
C GLY A 5 13.54 1.30 1.21
N ASP A 6 13.94 0.16 0.67
CA ASP A 6 15.16 -0.01 -0.13
C ASP A 6 14.89 -0.11 -1.64
N ASP A 7 13.63 -0.25 -2.07
CA ASP A 7 13.26 -0.44 -3.48
C ASP A 7 13.15 0.86 -4.26
N MET A 8 12.96 2.00 -3.58
CA MET A 8 12.79 3.30 -4.21
C MET A 8 13.97 4.22 -3.91
N ALA A 9 14.67 4.66 -4.94
CA ALA A 9 15.76 5.63 -4.85
C ALA A 9 15.26 7.06 -5.10
N TYR A 10 15.87 8.03 -4.40
CA TYR A 10 15.49 9.43 -4.43
C TYR A 10 16.74 10.31 -4.28
N MET A 11 16.94 11.24 -5.19
CA MET A 11 18.21 12.00 -5.26
C MET A 11 18.03 13.51 -5.06
N THR A 12 16.80 13.99 -4.92
CA THR A 12 16.53 15.42 -4.74
C THR A 12 16.40 15.78 -3.28
N SER A 13 16.55 17.07 -2.95
CA SER A 13 16.33 17.63 -1.61
C SER A 13 14.90 18.15 -1.42
N HIS A 14 13.95 17.69 -2.23
CA HIS A 14 12.59 18.16 -2.19
C HIS A 14 11.77 17.51 -1.05
N PHE A 15 10.55 17.92 -0.90
CA PHE A 15 9.58 17.66 0.15
C PHE A 15 9.57 16.24 0.77
N PHE A 16 9.76 15.18 -0.02
CA PHE A 16 9.81 13.79 0.45
C PHE A 16 11.21 13.28 0.86
N VAL A 17 12.21 14.16 0.86
CA VAL A 17 13.58 13.79 1.28
C VAL A 17 13.61 13.28 2.72
N TYR A 18 12.79 13.86 3.60
CA TYR A 18 12.76 13.44 5.01
C TYR A 18 12.21 12.03 5.21
N ASP A 19 11.23 11.60 4.40
CA ASP A 19 10.78 10.22 4.40
C ASP A 19 11.89 9.27 3.93
N TYR A 20 12.58 9.66 2.88
CA TYR A 20 13.70 8.90 2.33
C TYR A 20 14.90 8.80 3.27
N LEU A 21 15.17 9.87 4.02
CA LEU A 21 16.22 9.92 5.04
C LEU A 21 15.80 9.27 6.37
N LEU A 22 14.55 8.84 6.51
CA LEU A 22 13.95 8.37 7.76
C LEU A 22 14.01 9.40 8.89
N ASP A 23 14.00 10.67 8.54
CA ASP A 23 14.06 11.84 9.45
C ASP A 23 12.70 12.54 9.57
N ASN A 24 11.61 11.77 9.46
CA ASN A 24 10.25 12.29 9.45
C ASN A 24 9.40 11.80 10.63
N ARG A 25 10.00 11.09 11.59
CA ARG A 25 9.27 10.44 12.68
C ARG A 25 8.89 11.34 13.86
N ALA A 26 9.49 12.53 13.95
CA ALA A 26 9.31 13.42 15.11
C ALA A 26 7.84 13.84 15.31
N SER A 27 7.40 13.90 16.58
CA SER A 27 6.03 14.25 17.00
C SER A 27 5.57 15.63 16.52
N SER A 28 6.52 16.57 16.34
CA SER A 28 6.27 17.91 15.83
C SER A 28 6.20 17.99 14.29
N TYR A 29 6.56 16.91 13.59
CA TYR A 29 6.63 16.94 12.14
C TYR A 29 5.23 16.90 11.51
N ARG A 30 4.98 17.78 10.53
CA ARG A 30 3.67 17.97 9.93
C ARG A 30 3.07 16.66 9.39
N ARG A 31 3.88 15.83 8.76
CA ARG A 31 3.43 14.60 8.11
C ARG A 31 2.98 13.54 9.13
N THR A 32 3.72 13.42 10.24
CA THR A 32 3.33 12.60 11.38
C THR A 32 1.95 12.98 11.88
N THR A 33 1.70 14.29 12.04
CA THR A 33 0.38 14.80 12.43
C THR A 33 -0.70 14.54 11.38
N THR A 34 -0.39 14.75 10.09
CA THR A 34 -1.37 14.60 9.01
C THR A 34 -1.90 13.17 8.92
N TYR A 35 -1.02 12.16 8.90
CA TYR A 35 -1.46 10.77 8.84
C TYR A 35 -2.34 10.37 10.03
N TRP A 36 -2.00 10.83 11.22
CA TRP A 36 -2.81 10.59 12.41
C TRP A 36 -4.21 11.20 12.28
N GLN A 37 -4.26 12.50 11.98
CA GLN A 37 -5.51 13.23 11.93
C GLN A 37 -6.45 12.76 10.82
N GLU A 38 -5.93 12.54 9.62
CA GLU A 38 -6.76 12.11 8.48
C GLU A 38 -7.34 10.71 8.70
N LEU A 39 -6.54 9.77 9.19
CA LEU A 39 -7.04 8.41 9.43
C LEU A 39 -8.06 8.37 10.58
N TYR A 40 -7.84 9.13 11.66
CA TYR A 40 -8.84 9.24 12.73
C TYR A 40 -10.10 10.00 12.31
N ALA A 41 -10.01 10.96 11.38
CA ALA A 41 -11.20 11.62 10.81
C ALA A 41 -12.07 10.63 10.02
N VAL A 42 -11.44 9.75 9.23
CA VAL A 42 -12.16 8.67 8.53
C VAL A 42 -12.79 7.68 9.51
N ILE A 43 -12.08 7.31 10.58
CA ILE A 43 -12.61 6.45 11.65
C ILE A 43 -13.83 7.10 12.31
N SER A 44 -13.79 8.42 12.59
CA SER A 44 -14.92 9.16 13.15
C SER A 44 -16.14 9.11 12.22
N GLY A 45 -15.96 9.37 10.93
CA GLY A 45 -17.04 9.26 9.95
C GLY A 45 -17.64 7.85 9.87
N ALA A 46 -16.80 6.82 9.90
CA ALA A 46 -17.27 5.44 9.95
C ALA A 46 -18.09 5.14 11.22
N ASN A 47 -17.64 5.66 12.38
CA ASN A 47 -18.37 5.52 13.65
C ASN A 47 -19.76 6.14 13.59
N GLU A 48 -19.89 7.32 12.97
CA GLU A 48 -21.18 8.01 12.81
C GLU A 48 -22.16 7.17 11.97
N VAL A 49 -21.70 6.61 10.84
CA VAL A 49 -22.53 5.73 9.99
C VAL A 49 -22.92 4.47 10.75
N ILE A 50 -21.98 3.80 11.41
CA ILE A 50 -22.25 2.59 12.18
C ILE A 50 -23.24 2.89 13.30
N SER A 51 -23.06 3.97 14.06
CA SER A 51 -23.97 4.39 15.14
C SER A 51 -25.41 4.63 14.64
N GLY A 52 -25.52 5.24 13.47
CA GLY A 52 -26.82 5.56 12.88
C GLY A 52 -27.57 4.34 12.30
N LEU A 53 -26.85 3.30 11.89
CA LEU A 53 -27.44 2.19 11.12
C LEU A 53 -27.40 0.83 11.83
N LYS A 54 -26.59 0.64 12.87
CA LYS A 54 -26.37 -0.69 13.49
C LYS A 54 -27.67 -1.35 14.02
N GLU A 55 -28.65 -0.56 14.48
CA GLU A 55 -29.94 -1.07 14.96
C GLU A 55 -30.83 -1.57 13.79
N GLN A 56 -30.51 -1.17 12.57
CA GLN A 56 -31.20 -1.59 11.35
C GLN A 56 -30.47 -2.73 10.62
N ALA A 57 -29.39 -3.23 11.19
CA ALA A 57 -28.54 -4.26 10.55
C ALA A 57 -29.31 -5.51 10.14
N ASP A 58 -30.30 -5.91 10.92
CA ASP A 58 -31.15 -7.10 10.70
C ASP A 58 -32.45 -6.78 9.92
N SER A 59 -32.58 -5.60 9.36
CA SER A 59 -33.78 -5.17 8.62
C SER A 59 -33.97 -5.89 7.28
N GLY A 60 -32.89 -6.48 6.74
CA GLY A 60 -32.85 -7.03 5.38
C GLY A 60 -32.76 -5.95 4.30
N ASP A 61 -32.49 -4.69 4.66
CA ASP A 61 -32.24 -3.62 3.71
C ASP A 61 -30.79 -3.71 3.21
N GLU A 62 -30.65 -4.10 1.95
CA GLU A 62 -29.34 -4.28 1.32
C GLU A 62 -28.49 -3.02 1.31
N SER A 63 -29.11 -1.83 1.25
CA SER A 63 -28.38 -0.57 1.27
C SER A 63 -27.79 -0.27 2.66
N VAL A 64 -28.52 -0.59 3.72
CA VAL A 64 -28.05 -0.50 5.11
C VAL A 64 -26.87 -1.45 5.35
N GLU A 65 -27.03 -2.71 4.95
CA GLU A 65 -25.95 -3.70 5.07
C GLU A 65 -24.69 -3.27 4.30
N LYS A 66 -24.85 -2.76 3.07
CA LYS A 66 -23.73 -2.26 2.27
C LYS A 66 -23.01 -1.10 2.98
N MET A 67 -23.74 -0.11 3.47
CA MET A 67 -23.16 1.02 4.19
C MET A 67 -22.44 0.60 5.48
N LEU A 68 -23.03 -0.33 6.25
CA LEU A 68 -22.36 -0.91 7.43
C LEU A 68 -21.09 -1.67 7.03
N GLY A 69 -21.17 -2.50 5.99
CA GLY A 69 -20.03 -3.26 5.48
C GLY A 69 -18.87 -2.36 5.05
N GLN A 70 -19.16 -1.31 4.32
CA GLN A 70 -18.18 -0.31 3.91
C GLN A 70 -17.57 0.42 5.12
N SER A 71 -18.40 0.83 6.09
CA SER A 71 -17.95 1.57 7.28
C SER A 71 -17.07 0.71 8.20
N TYR A 72 -17.42 -0.54 8.45
CA TYR A 72 -16.55 -1.46 9.21
C TYR A 72 -15.25 -1.74 8.47
N THR A 73 -15.30 -1.97 7.16
CA THR A 73 -14.11 -2.24 6.34
C THR A 73 -13.13 -1.07 6.34
N ILE A 74 -13.62 0.17 6.12
CA ILE A 74 -12.74 1.34 6.10
C ILE A 74 -12.17 1.64 7.47
N ARG A 75 -12.92 1.42 8.56
CA ARG A 75 -12.41 1.59 9.93
C ARG A 75 -11.28 0.61 10.23
N ALA A 76 -11.47 -0.68 9.88
CA ALA A 76 -10.40 -1.68 9.99
C ALA A 76 -9.14 -1.29 9.20
N TYR A 77 -9.33 -0.82 7.97
CA TYR A 77 -8.23 -0.38 7.11
C TYR A 77 -7.47 0.80 7.70
N CYS A 78 -8.19 1.81 8.22
CA CYS A 78 -7.55 2.98 8.85
C CYS A 78 -6.79 2.60 10.13
N TYR A 79 -7.34 1.76 10.99
CA TYR A 79 -6.63 1.26 12.17
C TYR A 79 -5.41 0.42 11.79
N PHE A 80 -5.50 -0.41 10.76
CA PHE A 80 -4.37 -1.19 10.26
C PHE A 80 -3.22 -0.29 9.77
N TRP A 81 -3.52 0.79 9.06
CA TRP A 81 -2.52 1.78 8.67
C TRP A 81 -1.93 2.50 9.88
N LEU A 82 -2.78 3.00 10.79
CA LEU A 82 -2.34 3.70 12.00
C LEU A 82 -1.38 2.84 12.82
N ILE A 83 -1.78 1.61 13.17
CA ILE A 83 -0.93 0.77 14.03
C ILE A 83 0.40 0.44 13.36
N ASN A 84 0.42 0.20 12.05
CA ASN A 84 1.65 -0.10 11.32
C ASN A 84 2.54 1.12 11.05
N MET A 85 1.99 2.34 11.09
CA MET A 85 2.78 3.57 10.97
C MET A 85 3.32 4.04 12.32
N TYR A 86 2.58 3.82 13.42
CA TYR A 86 2.93 4.36 14.75
C TYR A 86 3.46 3.30 15.71
N GLN A 87 3.51 2.03 15.34
CA GLN A 87 4.09 0.98 16.17
C GLN A 87 4.79 -0.09 15.33
N GLN A 88 5.62 -0.89 15.97
CA GLN A 88 6.26 -2.07 15.39
C GLN A 88 5.24 -3.22 15.18
N PRO A 89 5.54 -4.21 14.33
CA PRO A 89 4.61 -5.27 13.99
C PRO A 89 4.09 -6.06 15.20
N TYR A 90 2.87 -6.59 15.04
CA TYR A 90 2.16 -7.38 16.03
C TYR A 90 3.01 -8.49 16.66
N GLU A 91 3.72 -9.28 15.86
CA GLU A 91 4.45 -10.47 16.29
C GLU A 91 5.43 -10.20 17.46
N TRP A 92 6.09 -9.04 17.45
CA TRP A 92 7.10 -8.71 18.47
C TRP A 92 6.63 -7.66 19.49
N ASN A 93 5.45 -7.11 19.30
CA ASN A 93 4.98 -5.97 20.09
C ASN A 93 3.54 -6.11 20.59
N LYS A 94 2.97 -7.32 20.59
CA LYS A 94 1.57 -7.58 20.97
C LYS A 94 1.17 -6.90 22.28
N ASP A 95 2.03 -6.97 23.30
CA ASP A 95 1.80 -6.42 24.64
C ASP A 95 2.31 -4.97 24.82
N LYS A 96 2.89 -4.35 23.77
CA LYS A 96 3.36 -2.96 23.82
C LYS A 96 2.22 -2.01 23.51
N LEU A 97 2.32 -0.77 24.04
CA LEU A 97 1.33 0.26 23.76
C LEU A 97 1.27 0.57 22.26
N GLY A 98 0.10 0.41 21.71
CA GLY A 98 -0.25 0.74 20.31
C GLY A 98 -0.80 2.16 20.17
N ILE A 99 -2.06 2.27 19.80
CA ILE A 99 -2.79 3.51 19.55
C ILE A 99 -4.12 3.50 20.33
N PRO A 100 -4.77 4.66 20.52
CA PRO A 100 -6.14 4.74 21.05
C PRO A 100 -7.16 4.02 20.16
N ILE A 101 -8.19 3.46 20.79
CA ILE A 101 -9.36 2.92 20.09
C ILE A 101 -10.54 3.83 20.32
N TYR A 102 -11.13 4.29 19.22
CA TYR A 102 -12.33 5.10 19.18
C TYR A 102 -13.37 4.43 18.27
N THR A 103 -14.46 3.96 18.86
CA THR A 103 -15.58 3.34 18.14
C THR A 103 -16.89 4.06 18.47
N GLU A 104 -17.98 3.68 17.82
CA GLU A 104 -19.32 4.20 18.12
C GLU A 104 -19.83 3.82 19.51
N SER A 105 -19.26 2.80 20.12
CA SER A 105 -19.69 2.27 21.45
C SER A 105 -18.66 2.46 22.54
N GLU A 106 -17.41 2.71 22.19
CA GLU A 106 -16.32 2.81 23.17
C GLU A 106 -15.29 3.86 22.73
N THR A 107 -14.81 4.64 23.70
CA THR A 107 -13.69 5.58 23.52
C THR A 107 -12.63 5.29 24.56
N LYS A 108 -11.49 4.74 24.10
CA LYS A 108 -10.28 4.59 24.91
C LYS A 108 -9.31 5.71 24.52
N LEU A 109 -9.24 6.73 25.38
CA LEU A 109 -8.38 7.90 25.12
C LEU A 109 -6.89 7.58 25.26
N ASN A 110 -6.52 6.62 26.14
CA ASN A 110 -5.16 6.16 26.29
C ASN A 110 -4.76 5.19 25.17
N ARG A 111 -3.48 5.02 24.97
CA ARG A 111 -2.93 3.97 24.10
C ARG A 111 -3.24 2.60 24.71
N VAL A 112 -3.74 1.68 23.91
CA VAL A 112 -3.99 0.29 24.31
C VAL A 112 -2.90 -0.63 23.74
N PRO A 113 -2.74 -1.87 24.26
CA PRO A 113 -1.83 -2.84 23.67
C PRO A 113 -2.07 -3.07 22.17
N VAL A 114 -1.01 -3.34 21.41
CA VAL A 114 -1.10 -3.68 19.98
C VAL A 114 -2.10 -4.82 19.74
N GLY A 115 -2.10 -5.82 20.63
CA GLY A 115 -3.05 -6.95 20.56
C GLY A 115 -4.50 -6.51 20.57
N GLU A 116 -4.89 -5.59 21.47
CA GLU A 116 -6.26 -5.05 21.52
C GLU A 116 -6.62 -4.25 20.26
N VAL A 117 -5.65 -3.51 19.70
CA VAL A 117 -5.89 -2.79 18.42
C VAL A 117 -6.19 -3.79 17.31
N TYR A 118 -5.44 -4.89 17.22
CA TYR A 118 -5.68 -5.93 16.21
C TYR A 118 -6.97 -6.72 16.46
N GLU A 119 -7.39 -6.92 17.72
CA GLU A 119 -8.71 -7.49 18.03
C GLU A 119 -9.83 -6.60 17.46
N GLN A 120 -9.72 -5.28 17.62
CA GLN A 120 -10.68 -4.34 17.02
C GLN A 120 -10.64 -4.40 15.49
N ILE A 121 -9.44 -4.39 14.89
CA ILE A 121 -9.25 -4.48 13.43
C ILE A 121 -9.90 -5.76 12.87
N LEU A 122 -9.64 -6.91 13.51
CA LEU A 122 -10.18 -8.21 13.09
C LEU A 122 -11.70 -8.27 13.24
N SER A 123 -12.24 -7.74 14.34
CA SER A 123 -13.69 -7.64 14.54
C SER A 123 -14.37 -6.78 13.46
N ASP A 124 -13.74 -5.66 13.10
CA ASP A 124 -14.30 -4.76 12.10
C ASP A 124 -14.22 -5.36 10.69
N ILE A 125 -13.08 -5.93 10.31
CA ILE A 125 -12.94 -6.48 8.96
C ILE A 125 -13.81 -7.71 8.75
N ASP A 126 -14.01 -8.52 9.78
CA ASP A 126 -14.93 -9.67 9.73
C ASP A 126 -16.36 -9.21 9.51
N LYS A 127 -16.86 -8.24 10.28
CA LYS A 127 -18.18 -7.64 10.07
C LYS A 127 -18.29 -7.00 8.69
N GLY A 128 -17.27 -6.20 8.31
CA GLY A 128 -17.24 -5.51 7.03
C GLY A 128 -17.36 -6.49 5.84
N TYR A 129 -16.56 -7.53 5.84
CA TYR A 129 -16.59 -8.56 4.83
C TYR A 129 -17.94 -9.32 4.81
N ASN A 130 -18.47 -9.71 5.97
CA ASN A 130 -19.73 -10.46 6.05
C ASN A 130 -20.93 -9.66 5.54
N TYR A 131 -20.99 -8.34 5.79
CA TYR A 131 -22.03 -7.45 5.23
C TYR A 131 -21.88 -7.23 3.73
N LEU A 132 -20.66 -7.21 3.19
CA LEU A 132 -20.40 -6.99 1.75
C LEU A 132 -20.45 -8.26 0.92
N LYS A 133 -20.32 -9.42 1.53
CA LYS A 133 -20.30 -10.73 0.87
C LYS A 133 -21.53 -10.96 0.00
N GLY A 134 -21.29 -11.35 -1.26
CA GLY A 134 -22.33 -11.65 -2.25
C GLY A 134 -22.94 -10.42 -2.92
N LYS A 135 -22.47 -9.19 -2.59
CA LYS A 135 -23.00 -7.95 -3.19
C LYS A 135 -22.24 -7.51 -4.45
N GLY A 136 -21.12 -8.15 -4.77
CA GLY A 136 -20.32 -7.88 -5.97
C GLY A 136 -19.68 -6.49 -5.99
N ILE A 137 -19.30 -6.04 -7.19
CA ILE A 137 -18.77 -4.70 -7.45
C ILE A 137 -19.83 -3.88 -8.17
N SER A 138 -20.37 -2.85 -7.52
CA SER A 138 -21.22 -1.84 -8.18
C SER A 138 -20.38 -0.73 -8.80
N LYS A 139 -19.40 -0.23 -8.05
CA LYS A 139 -18.42 0.77 -8.49
C LYS A 139 -17.08 0.46 -7.85
N LYS A 140 -15.99 0.82 -8.53
CA LYS A 140 -14.63 0.60 -8.03
C LYS A 140 -14.13 1.72 -7.09
N ASP A 141 -14.83 2.83 -6.99
CA ASP A 141 -14.63 3.89 -6.00
C ASP A 141 -15.33 3.62 -4.67
N GLU A 142 -16.11 2.54 -4.59
CA GLU A 142 -16.76 2.07 -3.38
C GLU A 142 -16.11 0.76 -2.88
N LEU A 143 -15.98 0.61 -1.55
CA LEU A 143 -15.57 -0.65 -0.95
C LEU A 143 -16.63 -1.74 -1.25
N ASN A 144 -16.13 -2.88 -1.68
CA ASN A 144 -16.91 -4.04 -2.11
C ASN A 144 -16.35 -5.32 -1.46
N GLU A 145 -17.01 -6.45 -1.68
CA GLU A 145 -16.62 -7.72 -1.05
C GLU A 145 -15.16 -8.14 -1.38
N TYR A 146 -14.69 -7.89 -2.61
CA TYR A 146 -13.36 -8.29 -3.03
C TYR A 146 -12.27 -7.37 -2.45
N ALA A 147 -12.57 -6.07 -2.35
CA ALA A 147 -11.71 -5.12 -1.65
C ALA A 147 -11.63 -5.45 -0.15
N ALA A 148 -12.75 -5.78 0.48
CA ALA A 148 -12.79 -6.21 1.87
C ALA A 148 -11.99 -7.52 2.08
N ALA A 149 -12.12 -8.50 1.16
CA ALA A 149 -11.33 -9.72 1.21
C ALA A 149 -9.82 -9.44 1.05
N ALA A 150 -9.42 -8.54 0.15
CA ALA A 150 -8.02 -8.13 -0.02
C ALA A 150 -7.45 -7.47 1.25
N ILE A 151 -8.22 -6.57 1.86
CA ILE A 151 -7.84 -5.93 3.14
C ILE A 151 -7.73 -6.99 4.24
N TYR A 152 -8.68 -7.92 4.32
CA TYR A 152 -8.67 -8.99 5.31
C TYR A 152 -7.43 -9.89 5.17
N ALA A 153 -7.09 -10.32 3.94
CA ALA A 153 -5.89 -11.09 3.67
C ALA A 153 -4.62 -10.34 4.13
N ASN A 154 -4.52 -9.05 3.81
CA ASN A 154 -3.40 -8.22 4.23
C ASN A 154 -3.31 -8.09 5.76
N ILE A 155 -4.42 -7.85 6.46
CA ILE A 155 -4.46 -7.77 7.92
C ILE A 155 -4.02 -9.10 8.55
N LEU A 156 -4.61 -10.22 8.13
CA LEU A 156 -4.29 -11.55 8.66
C LEU A 156 -2.81 -11.91 8.49
N SER A 157 -2.16 -11.43 7.43
CA SER A 157 -0.73 -11.68 7.20
C SER A 157 0.19 -11.12 8.31
N PHE A 158 -0.33 -10.23 9.16
CA PHE A 158 0.40 -9.63 10.29
C PHE A 158 0.10 -10.30 11.65
N VAL A 159 -0.88 -11.19 11.74
CA VAL A 159 -1.36 -11.75 13.02
C VAL A 159 -0.91 -13.21 13.12
N ASN A 160 0.33 -13.41 13.58
CA ASN A 160 1.01 -14.72 13.56
C ASN A 160 0.40 -15.79 14.47
N ASP A 161 -0.41 -15.42 15.46
CA ASP A 161 -1.13 -16.33 16.35
C ASP A 161 -2.62 -16.49 15.99
N TYR A 162 -3.04 -15.99 14.81
CA TYR A 162 -4.38 -16.23 14.30
C TYR A 162 -4.55 -17.72 13.93
N PRO A 163 -5.66 -18.36 14.34
CA PRO A 163 -5.89 -19.77 14.02
C PRO A 163 -5.82 -20.05 12.53
N ASP A 164 -5.00 -21.01 12.12
CA ASP A 164 -4.79 -21.41 10.72
C ASP A 164 -4.43 -20.24 9.79
N GLN A 165 -3.68 -19.27 10.31
CA GLN A 165 -3.38 -17.96 9.72
C GLN A 165 -3.15 -18.03 8.20
N TRP A 166 -2.20 -18.81 7.75
CA TRP A 166 -1.79 -18.78 6.35
C TRP A 166 -2.80 -19.42 5.41
N ASN A 167 -3.62 -20.37 5.87
CA ASN A 167 -4.74 -20.86 5.07
C ASN A 167 -5.86 -19.82 4.97
N GLU A 168 -6.15 -19.08 6.03
CA GLU A 168 -7.13 -18.00 6.00
C GLU A 168 -6.64 -16.82 5.13
N VAL A 169 -5.35 -16.44 5.20
CA VAL A 169 -4.77 -15.46 4.28
C VAL A 169 -4.95 -15.91 2.83
N ALA A 170 -4.59 -17.17 2.51
CA ALA A 170 -4.74 -17.71 1.15
C ALA A 170 -6.21 -17.73 0.69
N LYS A 171 -7.14 -18.05 1.57
CA LYS A 171 -8.58 -18.06 1.30
C LYS A 171 -9.07 -16.66 0.91
N TYR A 172 -8.82 -15.64 1.73
CA TYR A 172 -9.28 -14.28 1.45
C TYR A 172 -8.55 -13.65 0.26
N ALA A 173 -7.26 -13.94 0.04
CA ALA A 173 -6.56 -13.50 -1.15
C ALA A 173 -7.13 -14.12 -2.43
N LYS A 174 -7.48 -15.41 -2.41
CA LYS A 174 -8.15 -16.09 -3.55
C LYS A 174 -9.54 -15.52 -3.81
N LEU A 175 -10.32 -15.21 -2.77
CA LEU A 175 -11.60 -14.51 -2.93
C LEU A 175 -11.43 -13.13 -3.58
N ALA A 176 -10.44 -12.36 -3.14
CA ALA A 176 -10.17 -11.05 -3.73
C ALA A 176 -9.75 -11.14 -5.21
N ILE A 177 -9.05 -12.20 -5.61
CA ILE A 177 -8.68 -12.46 -7.01
C ILE A 177 -9.92 -12.58 -7.92
N GLU A 178 -11.04 -13.09 -7.41
CA GLU A 178 -12.27 -13.25 -8.18
C GLU A 178 -12.91 -11.90 -8.59
N GLY A 179 -12.55 -10.81 -7.92
CA GLY A 179 -13.06 -9.47 -8.20
C GLY A 179 -12.47 -8.77 -9.43
N GLY A 180 -11.44 -9.32 -10.05
CA GLY A 180 -10.81 -8.73 -11.22
C GLY A 180 -10.12 -9.76 -12.11
N SER A 181 -9.50 -9.29 -13.17
CA SER A 181 -8.70 -10.13 -14.07
C SER A 181 -7.34 -9.50 -14.28
N LEU A 182 -6.32 -10.35 -14.56
CA LEU A 182 -4.96 -9.87 -14.76
C LEU A 182 -4.87 -8.92 -15.97
N MET A 183 -4.20 -7.79 -15.78
CA MET A 183 -3.98 -6.78 -16.82
C MET A 183 -3.23 -7.33 -18.01
N SER A 184 -3.66 -6.92 -19.20
CA SER A 184 -2.90 -7.07 -20.44
C SER A 184 -1.64 -6.20 -20.43
N GLU A 185 -0.69 -6.45 -21.36
CA GLU A 185 0.49 -5.60 -21.55
C GLU A 185 0.10 -4.12 -21.78
N LYS A 186 -0.94 -3.89 -22.56
CA LYS A 186 -1.44 -2.53 -22.83
C LYS A 186 -1.88 -1.83 -21.56
N GLU A 187 -2.63 -2.49 -20.70
CA GLU A 187 -3.09 -1.93 -19.42
C GLU A 187 -1.93 -1.73 -18.44
N LEU A 188 -0.99 -2.69 -18.34
CA LEU A 188 0.21 -2.56 -17.51
C LEU A 188 1.07 -1.34 -17.87
N LEU A 189 1.02 -0.89 -19.11
CA LEU A 189 1.79 0.23 -19.62
C LEU A 189 0.96 1.52 -19.79
N SER A 190 -0.29 1.55 -19.32
CA SER A 190 -1.21 2.68 -19.52
C SER A 190 -1.08 3.80 -18.49
N GLY A 191 -0.29 3.66 -17.44
CA GLY A 191 -0.04 4.73 -16.48
C GLY A 191 -0.64 4.51 -15.08
N PHE A 192 -1.36 3.43 -14.81
CA PHE A 192 -2.00 3.15 -13.51
C PHE A 192 -2.84 4.32 -12.98
N ASN A 193 -3.70 4.86 -13.82
CA ASN A 193 -4.37 6.15 -13.65
C ASN A 193 -5.88 6.10 -13.88
N ASP A 194 -6.47 4.90 -14.01
CA ASP A 194 -7.88 4.69 -14.37
C ASP A 194 -8.45 3.50 -13.60
N LEU A 195 -9.56 3.69 -12.90
CA LEU A 195 -10.26 2.63 -12.17
C LEU A 195 -10.87 1.56 -13.09
N SER A 196 -11.02 1.83 -14.38
CA SER A 196 -11.55 0.85 -15.34
C SER A 196 -10.57 -0.30 -15.60
N LEU A 197 -9.27 -0.16 -15.27
CA LEU A 197 -8.25 -1.19 -15.45
C LEU A 197 -8.69 -2.51 -14.81
N SER A 198 -8.39 -3.63 -15.51
CA SER A 198 -8.95 -4.96 -15.21
C SER A 198 -8.64 -5.48 -13.82
N GLU A 199 -7.48 -5.13 -13.26
CA GLU A 199 -7.05 -5.58 -11.94
C GLU A 199 -7.61 -4.75 -10.78
N VAL A 200 -8.17 -3.56 -11.02
CA VAL A 200 -8.60 -2.66 -9.95
C VAL A 200 -9.79 -3.23 -9.20
N LEU A 201 -9.61 -3.39 -7.89
CA LEU A 201 -10.64 -3.79 -6.94
C LEU A 201 -11.27 -2.60 -6.23
N TRP A 202 -10.44 -1.59 -5.89
CA TRP A 202 -10.86 -0.38 -5.21
C TRP A 202 -9.86 0.75 -5.41
N GLY A 203 -10.38 1.98 -5.52
CA GLY A 203 -9.59 3.20 -5.66
C GLY A 203 -10.42 4.46 -5.42
N ALA A 204 -9.89 5.61 -5.80
CA ALA A 204 -10.62 6.87 -5.78
C ALA A 204 -10.77 7.40 -7.21
N ASP A 205 -12.00 7.74 -7.58
CA ASP A 205 -12.35 8.46 -8.81
C ASP A 205 -11.98 9.94 -8.62
N ILE A 206 -11.03 10.41 -9.40
CA ILE A 206 -10.51 11.79 -9.31
C ILE A 206 -10.92 12.56 -10.57
N ASN A 207 -11.57 13.69 -10.35
CA ASN A 207 -12.07 14.57 -11.39
C ASN A 207 -11.73 16.04 -11.09
N GLY A 208 -12.21 16.96 -11.90
CA GLY A 208 -11.92 18.39 -11.76
C GLY A 208 -12.37 19.02 -10.43
N GLU A 209 -13.34 18.40 -9.73
CA GLU A 209 -13.82 18.88 -8.42
C GLU A 209 -13.04 18.25 -7.25
N THR A 210 -12.59 17.00 -7.41
CA THR A 210 -11.94 16.23 -6.33
C THR A 210 -10.41 16.22 -6.41
N ASN A 211 -9.80 16.72 -7.50
CA ASN A 211 -8.35 16.74 -7.63
C ASN A 211 -7.71 17.69 -6.60
N THR A 212 -6.52 17.35 -6.17
CA THR A 212 -5.73 18.13 -5.20
C THR A 212 -4.57 18.88 -5.85
N PHE A 213 -4.62 19.09 -7.16
CA PHE A 213 -3.61 19.79 -7.96
C PHE A 213 -2.18 19.32 -7.63
N TYR A 214 -1.31 20.23 -7.22
CA TYR A 214 0.08 19.94 -6.88
C TYR A 214 0.24 18.99 -5.67
N ALA A 215 -0.77 18.84 -4.82
CA ALA A 215 -0.76 17.86 -3.74
C ALA A 215 -1.16 16.45 -4.19
N SER A 216 -1.61 16.29 -5.44
CA SER A 216 -2.03 15.00 -5.98
C SER A 216 -0.88 13.99 -6.04
N PHE A 217 -1.21 12.70 -6.03
CA PHE A 217 -0.24 11.63 -6.20
C PHE A 217 0.52 11.77 -7.52
N MET A 218 -0.21 11.99 -8.63
CA MET A 218 0.41 12.13 -9.95
C MET A 218 1.33 13.34 -10.06
N SER A 219 1.02 14.45 -9.41
CA SER A 219 1.94 15.58 -9.30
C SER A 219 3.30 15.20 -8.71
N GLN A 220 3.30 14.26 -7.76
CA GLN A 220 4.51 13.85 -7.05
C GLN A 220 5.32 12.79 -7.82
N VAL A 221 4.70 12.02 -8.70
CA VAL A 221 5.35 10.84 -9.31
C VAL A 221 5.53 10.94 -10.82
N ASP A 222 4.62 11.55 -11.58
CA ASP A 222 4.73 11.64 -13.04
C ASP A 222 5.99 12.43 -13.45
N PRO A 223 6.95 11.79 -14.15
CA PRO A 223 8.20 12.45 -14.54
C PRO A 223 8.06 13.43 -15.71
N TYR A 224 6.93 13.46 -16.40
CA TYR A 224 6.67 14.29 -17.59
C TYR A 224 5.69 15.43 -17.31
N GLY A 225 4.91 15.31 -16.23
CA GLY A 225 3.85 16.25 -15.90
C GLY A 225 4.36 17.60 -15.37
N PRO A 226 3.46 18.59 -15.27
CA PRO A 226 3.80 19.93 -14.75
C PRO A 226 3.97 19.98 -13.24
N GLY A 227 3.79 18.83 -12.54
CA GLY A 227 3.89 18.71 -11.10
C GLY A 227 5.31 18.63 -10.55
N TYR A 228 5.41 18.24 -9.29
CA TYR A 228 6.70 18.10 -8.61
C TYR A 228 7.58 16.99 -9.21
N GLY A 229 6.98 15.91 -9.69
CA GLY A 229 7.68 14.81 -10.34
C GLY A 229 8.46 15.29 -11.57
N GLY A 230 7.77 15.87 -12.54
CA GLY A 230 8.32 16.28 -13.82
C GLY A 230 8.98 17.66 -13.76
N ASN A 231 8.20 18.72 -13.53
CA ASN A 231 8.66 20.11 -13.66
C ASN A 231 9.81 20.48 -12.72
N LEU A 232 9.82 19.94 -11.48
CA LEU A 232 10.92 20.16 -10.54
C LEU A 232 11.99 19.05 -10.56
N GLY A 233 11.88 18.06 -11.45
CA GLY A 233 12.82 16.95 -11.54
C GLY A 233 12.88 16.08 -10.29
N ASN A 234 11.79 16.00 -9.56
CA ASN A 234 11.69 15.28 -8.29
C ASN A 234 11.41 13.77 -8.51
N TYR A 235 12.23 13.16 -9.34
CA TYR A 235 12.03 11.82 -9.87
C TYR A 235 12.05 10.74 -8.79
N LYS A 236 11.10 9.81 -8.90
CA LYS A 236 11.11 8.53 -8.17
C LYS A 236 11.77 7.50 -9.08
N MET A 237 12.72 6.76 -8.53
CA MET A 237 13.50 5.78 -9.28
C MET A 237 13.41 4.42 -8.59
N ILE A 238 13.41 3.36 -9.38
CA ILE A 238 13.65 2.03 -8.81
C ILE A 238 15.12 1.95 -8.34
N SER A 239 15.37 1.25 -7.25
CA SER A 239 16.71 0.88 -6.84
C SER A 239 17.40 0.10 -7.97
N SER A 240 18.63 0.45 -8.32
CA SER A 240 19.36 -0.24 -9.39
C SER A 240 19.52 -1.73 -9.10
N ASP A 241 19.70 -2.11 -7.84
CA ASP A 241 19.76 -3.51 -7.42
C ASP A 241 18.49 -4.29 -7.73
N LEU A 242 17.32 -3.68 -7.49
CA LEU A 242 16.03 -4.31 -7.84
C LEU A 242 15.80 -4.30 -9.36
N TYR A 243 16.17 -3.22 -10.05
CA TYR A 243 16.02 -3.13 -11.51
C TYR A 243 16.79 -4.22 -12.25
N GLU A 244 18.03 -4.49 -11.85
CA GLU A 244 18.87 -5.52 -12.48
C GLU A 244 18.31 -6.96 -12.29
N LYS A 245 17.44 -7.17 -11.31
CA LYS A 245 16.74 -8.44 -11.08
C LYS A 245 15.51 -8.62 -11.98
N ILE A 246 15.09 -7.59 -12.72
CA ILE A 246 13.99 -7.69 -13.67
C ILE A 246 14.51 -8.25 -15.00
N SER A 247 13.97 -9.40 -15.43
CA SER A 247 14.31 -10.00 -16.72
C SER A 247 14.03 -9.07 -17.90
N ASP A 248 14.86 -9.10 -18.94
CA ASP A 248 14.65 -8.30 -20.16
C ASP A 248 13.36 -8.67 -20.92
N ASN A 249 12.82 -9.88 -20.71
CA ASN A 249 11.54 -10.31 -21.28
C ASN A 249 10.33 -9.92 -20.40
N ASP A 250 10.56 -9.29 -19.25
CA ASP A 250 9.50 -8.88 -18.33
C ASP A 250 8.95 -7.50 -18.73
N ILE A 251 7.65 -7.44 -18.96
CA ILE A 251 6.95 -6.19 -19.34
C ILE A 251 7.19 -5.09 -18.31
N ARG A 252 7.28 -5.45 -17.02
CA ARG A 252 7.46 -4.48 -15.92
C ARG A 252 8.80 -3.74 -15.99
N LYS A 253 9.80 -4.26 -16.71
CA LYS A 253 11.03 -3.52 -16.98
C LYS A 253 10.77 -2.23 -17.74
N LYS A 254 9.70 -2.20 -18.57
CA LYS A 254 9.25 -1.01 -19.31
C LYS A 254 8.58 0.05 -18.41
N TRP A 255 8.32 -0.24 -17.13
CA TRP A 255 7.88 0.76 -16.14
C TRP A 255 8.99 1.73 -15.74
N PHE A 256 10.20 1.51 -16.21
CA PHE A 256 11.36 2.31 -15.89
C PHE A 256 12.08 2.74 -17.19
N GLY A 257 12.85 3.81 -17.08
CA GLY A 257 13.52 4.40 -18.23
C GLY A 257 12.66 5.45 -18.92
N VAL A 258 13.03 6.72 -18.74
CA VAL A 258 12.32 7.86 -19.32
C VAL A 258 13.20 8.55 -20.34
N ASP A 259 12.60 9.00 -21.45
CA ASP A 259 13.19 9.96 -22.37
C ASP A 259 12.77 11.37 -21.93
N LEU A 260 13.68 12.09 -21.28
CA LEU A 260 13.49 13.46 -20.80
C LEU A 260 14.09 14.49 -21.74
N GLY A 261 14.54 14.09 -22.96
CA GLY A 261 15.23 14.93 -23.89
C GLY A 261 16.65 15.37 -23.42
N GLU A 262 17.34 16.15 -24.24
CA GLU A 262 18.70 16.61 -23.94
C GLU A 262 18.77 17.67 -22.83
N ALA A 263 17.69 18.40 -22.61
CA ALA A 263 17.66 19.51 -21.63
C ALA A 263 17.82 19.06 -20.17
N ASN A 264 17.65 17.80 -19.87
CA ASN A 264 17.70 17.27 -18.50
C ASN A 264 18.95 16.42 -18.25
N THR A 265 20.12 17.01 -18.44
CA THR A 265 21.43 16.35 -18.30
C THR A 265 21.84 16.03 -16.87
N HIS A 266 21.07 16.47 -15.86
CA HIS A 266 21.44 16.35 -14.45
C HIS A 266 21.40 14.90 -13.91
N TYR A 267 20.72 13.98 -14.58
CA TYR A 267 20.55 12.61 -14.09
C TYR A 267 21.17 11.58 -15.05
N LYS A 268 22.38 11.14 -14.73
CA LYS A 268 23.06 10.03 -15.44
C LYS A 268 22.34 8.66 -15.29
N VAL A 269 21.19 8.63 -14.59
CA VAL A 269 20.48 7.41 -14.17
C VAL A 269 19.05 7.34 -14.69
N ARG A 270 18.79 7.96 -15.84
CA ARG A 270 17.43 8.00 -16.46
C ARG A 270 16.78 6.64 -16.63
N GLN A 271 17.56 5.60 -16.80
CA GLN A 271 17.06 4.23 -16.94
C GLN A 271 16.28 3.71 -15.72
N TYR A 272 16.47 4.31 -14.53
CA TYR A 272 15.81 3.92 -13.31
C TYR A 272 14.59 4.77 -12.97
N VAL A 273 14.39 5.91 -13.67
CA VAL A 273 13.24 6.79 -13.44
C VAL A 273 11.96 6.09 -13.85
N GLN A 274 10.97 6.12 -12.96
CA GLN A 274 9.69 5.45 -13.18
C GLN A 274 8.86 6.12 -14.28
N ARG A 275 8.09 5.31 -14.99
CA ARG A 275 7.00 5.66 -15.88
C ARG A 275 5.79 4.74 -15.71
N LYS A 276 5.70 4.06 -14.57
CA LYS A 276 4.56 3.24 -14.19
C LYS A 276 3.33 4.09 -13.95
N PHE A 277 3.52 5.22 -13.27
CA PHE A 277 2.46 6.17 -12.92
C PHE A 277 2.58 7.42 -13.78
N ILE A 278 1.65 7.59 -14.70
CA ILE A 278 1.59 8.71 -15.65
C ILE A 278 0.22 9.36 -15.58
N ASP A 279 0.17 10.67 -15.40
CA ASP A 279 -1.07 11.41 -15.32
C ASP A 279 -1.83 11.39 -16.66
N VAL A 280 -3.16 11.33 -16.61
CA VAL A 280 -4.03 11.38 -17.81
C VAL A 280 -3.85 12.65 -18.61
N GLY A 281 -3.44 13.75 -17.98
CA GLY A 281 -3.10 15.01 -18.60
C GLY A 281 -1.63 15.13 -19.06
N SER A 282 -0.83 14.04 -18.94
CA SER A 282 0.60 14.08 -19.29
C SER A 282 0.84 14.09 -20.78
N THR A 283 1.95 14.72 -21.18
CA THR A 283 2.47 14.73 -22.56
C THR A 283 3.63 13.75 -22.75
N ALA A 284 3.72 12.73 -21.92
CA ALA A 284 4.78 11.72 -21.98
C ALA A 284 4.83 11.02 -23.34
N PRO A 285 6.02 10.70 -23.88
CA PRO A 285 6.15 9.94 -25.10
C PRO A 285 5.42 8.60 -25.06
N GLY A 286 4.54 8.36 -26.03
CA GLY A 286 3.72 7.15 -26.11
C GLY A 286 2.42 7.21 -25.31
N PHE A 287 2.11 8.32 -24.64
CA PHE A 287 0.82 8.58 -24.00
C PHE A 287 0.06 9.67 -24.80
N THR A 288 -1.25 9.51 -24.88
CA THR A 288 -2.14 10.54 -25.42
C THR A 288 -2.77 11.28 -24.26
N PRO A 289 -2.51 12.58 -24.08
CA PRO A 289 -3.12 13.35 -23.01
C PRO A 289 -4.65 13.27 -23.11
N THR A 290 -5.30 12.94 -21.99
CA THR A 290 -6.76 12.88 -21.86
C THR A 290 -7.20 13.53 -20.57
N GLY A 291 -8.32 14.23 -20.58
CA GLY A 291 -8.85 14.87 -19.39
C GLY A 291 -8.03 16.05 -18.89
N ASP A 292 -8.33 16.46 -17.68
CA ASP A 292 -7.67 17.56 -16.98
C ASP A 292 -6.40 17.08 -16.26
N THR A 293 -5.43 17.96 -16.15
CA THR A 293 -4.18 17.69 -15.41
C THR A 293 -4.48 17.36 -13.95
N PHE A 294 -3.84 16.31 -13.42
CA PHE A 294 -4.01 15.79 -12.05
C PHE A 294 -5.38 15.16 -11.74
N CYS A 295 -6.15 14.80 -12.77
CA CYS A 295 -7.42 14.10 -12.63
C CYS A 295 -7.30 12.58 -12.82
N SER A 296 -6.13 12.02 -12.64
CA SER A 296 -5.92 10.57 -12.64
C SER A 296 -6.45 9.93 -11.38
N ASP A 297 -7.10 8.79 -11.54
CA ASP A 297 -7.60 7.99 -10.43
C ASP A 297 -6.48 7.43 -9.55
N TYR A 298 -6.79 7.17 -8.29
CA TYR A 298 -5.88 6.52 -7.35
C TYR A 298 -6.29 5.07 -7.13
N ILE A 299 -5.41 4.13 -7.47
CA ILE A 299 -5.63 2.70 -7.27
C ILE A 299 -5.11 2.32 -5.88
N TYR A 300 -6.00 1.87 -4.99
CA TYR A 300 -5.64 1.44 -3.64
C TYR A 300 -5.39 -0.06 -3.53
N LEU A 301 -6.22 -0.86 -4.23
CA LEU A 301 -6.15 -2.32 -4.21
C LEU A 301 -6.39 -2.89 -5.60
N ARG A 302 -5.64 -3.91 -5.95
CA ARG A 302 -5.78 -4.61 -7.22
C ARG A 302 -5.50 -6.11 -7.09
N THR A 303 -6.12 -6.87 -7.97
CA THR A 303 -6.03 -8.34 -8.06
C THR A 303 -4.57 -8.83 -8.16
N GLY A 304 -3.71 -8.13 -8.89
CA GLY A 304 -2.31 -8.53 -9.06
C GLY A 304 -1.56 -8.66 -7.73
N GLU A 305 -1.80 -7.78 -6.75
CA GLU A 305 -1.23 -7.92 -5.40
C GLU A 305 -1.63 -9.25 -4.75
N MET A 306 -2.89 -9.63 -4.91
CA MET A 306 -3.47 -10.79 -4.22
C MET A 306 -2.91 -12.13 -4.72
N TYR A 307 -2.44 -12.20 -5.97
CA TYR A 307 -1.72 -13.39 -6.45
C TYR A 307 -0.43 -13.64 -5.65
N PHE A 308 0.33 -12.60 -5.34
CA PHE A 308 1.55 -12.73 -4.54
C PHE A 308 1.24 -12.99 -3.07
N VAL A 309 0.20 -12.36 -2.51
CA VAL A 309 -0.25 -12.62 -1.15
C VAL A 309 -0.72 -14.08 -1.01
N ALA A 310 -1.49 -14.59 -1.97
CA ALA A 310 -1.93 -15.98 -1.99
C ALA A 310 -0.75 -16.95 -2.17
N ALA A 311 0.23 -16.63 -3.04
CA ALA A 311 1.40 -17.46 -3.24
C ALA A 311 2.25 -17.56 -1.96
N GLU A 312 2.54 -16.45 -1.30
CA GLU A 312 3.24 -16.43 -0.01
C GLU A 312 2.48 -17.24 1.04
N ALA A 313 1.17 -17.00 1.16
CA ALA A 313 0.35 -17.67 2.16
C ALA A 313 0.29 -19.20 1.94
N LEU A 314 0.13 -19.65 0.71
CA LEU A 314 0.14 -21.07 0.37
C LEU A 314 1.49 -21.72 0.67
N TYR A 315 2.60 -21.05 0.35
CA TYR A 315 3.93 -21.52 0.69
C TYR A 315 4.07 -21.70 2.22
N ARG A 316 3.70 -20.68 3.00
CA ARG A 316 3.78 -20.71 4.48
C ARG A 316 2.82 -21.72 5.11
N ALA A 317 1.71 -22.05 4.43
CA ALA A 317 0.79 -23.13 4.79
C ALA A 317 1.31 -24.56 4.39
N GLY A 318 2.52 -24.67 3.85
CA GLY A 318 3.08 -25.94 3.40
C GLY A 318 2.54 -26.45 2.06
N LYS A 319 1.81 -25.62 1.30
CA LYS A 319 1.20 -25.95 0.00
C LYS A 319 2.05 -25.45 -1.17
N GLU A 320 3.30 -25.86 -1.23
CA GLU A 320 4.31 -25.33 -2.14
C GLU A 320 3.90 -25.43 -3.62
N SER A 321 3.27 -26.51 -4.04
CA SER A 321 2.81 -26.71 -5.42
C SER A 321 1.73 -25.70 -5.82
N GLU A 322 0.78 -25.40 -4.91
CA GLU A 322 -0.24 -24.39 -5.15
C GLU A 322 0.37 -22.98 -5.16
N ALA A 323 1.32 -22.70 -4.26
CA ALA A 323 2.06 -21.44 -4.23
C ALA A 323 2.76 -21.16 -5.55
N LYS A 324 3.46 -22.16 -6.09
CA LYS A 324 4.13 -22.10 -7.39
C LYS A 324 3.15 -21.87 -8.54
N THR A 325 1.97 -22.49 -8.47
CA THR A 325 0.91 -22.28 -9.46
C THR A 325 0.42 -20.83 -9.44
N MET A 326 0.14 -20.25 -8.27
CA MET A 326 -0.27 -18.86 -8.13
C MET A 326 0.78 -17.90 -8.69
N LEU A 327 2.03 -18.07 -8.29
CA LEU A 327 3.15 -17.27 -8.80
C LEU A 327 3.26 -17.38 -10.33
N THR A 328 3.26 -18.59 -10.88
CA THR A 328 3.40 -18.82 -12.33
C THR A 328 2.25 -18.19 -13.11
N THR A 329 1.03 -18.22 -12.57
CA THR A 329 -0.16 -17.64 -13.21
C THR A 329 0.00 -16.15 -13.47
N ILE A 330 0.34 -15.38 -12.46
CA ILE A 330 0.56 -13.94 -12.65
C ILE A 330 1.84 -13.68 -13.46
N MET A 331 2.92 -14.37 -13.16
CA MET A 331 4.20 -14.11 -13.81
C MET A 331 4.17 -14.33 -15.31
N LYS A 332 3.40 -15.29 -15.82
CA LYS A 332 3.23 -15.49 -17.27
C LYS A 332 2.53 -14.34 -17.98
N THR A 333 1.74 -13.55 -17.28
CA THR A 333 1.17 -12.32 -17.85
C THR A 333 2.15 -11.14 -17.83
N ARG A 334 3.18 -11.18 -16.98
CA ARG A 334 4.25 -10.18 -16.87
C ARG A 334 5.46 -10.53 -17.76
N ASN A 335 5.76 -11.81 -17.85
CA ASN A 335 6.84 -12.35 -18.65
C ASN A 335 6.39 -13.69 -19.28
N PRO A 336 5.98 -13.69 -20.58
CA PRO A 336 5.51 -14.93 -21.24
C PRO A 336 6.52 -16.09 -21.22
N LYS A 337 7.82 -15.77 -21.04
CA LYS A 337 8.89 -16.79 -20.92
C LYS A 337 9.20 -17.17 -19.47
N TYR A 338 8.40 -16.71 -18.51
CA TYR A 338 8.66 -17.03 -17.11
C TYR A 338 8.56 -18.52 -16.85
N GLU A 339 9.60 -19.05 -16.24
CA GLU A 339 9.67 -20.40 -15.70
C GLU A 339 10.41 -20.35 -14.37
N THR A 340 10.01 -21.16 -13.41
CA THR A 340 10.72 -21.29 -12.15
C THR A 340 10.85 -22.76 -11.74
N SER A 341 12.09 -23.14 -11.40
CA SER A 341 12.40 -24.40 -10.74
C SER A 341 12.58 -24.24 -9.23
N ALA A 342 12.40 -23.03 -8.70
CA ALA A 342 12.58 -22.74 -7.28
C ALA A 342 11.67 -23.61 -6.41
N THR A 343 12.22 -24.07 -5.28
CA THR A 343 11.56 -24.87 -4.25
C THR A 343 12.01 -24.40 -2.88
N SER A 344 11.28 -24.75 -1.83
CA SER A 344 11.62 -24.40 -0.44
C SER A 344 11.86 -22.87 -0.30
N ASP A 345 12.83 -22.46 0.49
CA ASP A 345 13.10 -21.03 0.75
C ASP A 345 13.38 -20.21 -0.51
N ALA A 346 13.94 -20.83 -1.56
CA ALA A 346 14.17 -20.17 -2.84
C ALA A 346 12.85 -19.80 -3.53
N LEU A 347 11.77 -20.57 -3.36
CA LEU A 347 10.45 -20.21 -3.88
C LEU A 347 9.87 -19.02 -3.12
N LEU A 348 10.00 -18.97 -1.80
CA LEU A 348 9.56 -17.82 -1.01
C LEU A 348 10.31 -16.55 -1.43
N GLN A 349 11.64 -16.62 -1.55
CA GLN A 349 12.46 -15.51 -2.01
C GLN A 349 12.04 -15.01 -3.41
N GLU A 350 11.71 -15.94 -4.31
CA GLU A 350 11.22 -15.61 -5.65
C GLU A 350 9.84 -14.90 -5.58
N ILE A 351 8.90 -15.41 -4.77
CA ILE A 351 7.59 -14.77 -4.55
C ILE A 351 7.77 -13.34 -4.03
N GLU A 352 8.62 -13.16 -3.02
CA GLU A 352 8.89 -11.86 -2.40
C GLU A 352 9.55 -10.89 -3.39
N LEU A 353 10.55 -11.35 -4.16
CA LEU A 353 11.19 -10.54 -5.19
C LEU A 353 10.17 -10.08 -6.24
N GLN A 354 9.35 -10.99 -6.74
CA GLN A 354 8.37 -10.66 -7.76
C GLN A 354 7.28 -9.72 -7.24
N LYS A 355 6.88 -9.86 -5.96
CA LYS A 355 5.97 -8.91 -5.29
C LYS A 355 6.60 -7.53 -5.17
N ARG A 356 7.87 -7.41 -4.79
CA ARG A 356 8.59 -6.12 -4.69
C ARG A 356 8.60 -5.38 -6.03
N ILE A 357 8.89 -6.10 -7.14
CA ILE A 357 8.85 -5.54 -8.49
C ILE A 357 7.42 -5.10 -8.86
N GLU A 358 6.44 -5.98 -8.63
CA GLU A 358 5.04 -5.74 -8.99
C GLU A 358 4.46 -4.53 -8.24
N MET A 359 4.67 -4.47 -6.94
CA MET A 359 4.07 -3.47 -6.06
C MET A 359 4.94 -2.22 -5.89
N TRP A 360 5.98 -2.08 -6.72
CA TRP A 360 6.83 -0.89 -6.68
C TRP A 360 6.00 0.40 -6.84
N GLY A 361 6.16 1.32 -5.88
CA GLY A 361 5.44 2.61 -5.85
C GLY A 361 4.01 2.55 -5.30
N GLU A 362 3.53 1.38 -4.84
CA GLU A 362 2.15 1.19 -4.34
C GLU A 362 2.05 1.12 -2.80
N GLY A 363 3.10 1.54 -2.10
CA GLY A 363 3.05 1.74 -0.64
C GLY A 363 3.23 0.47 0.21
N ARG A 364 3.74 -0.63 -0.35
CA ARG A 364 3.79 -1.93 0.37
C ARG A 364 5.14 -2.23 1.03
N ARG A 365 6.24 -1.73 0.48
CA ARG A 365 7.59 -2.19 0.86
C ARG A 365 7.89 -2.05 2.36
N LEU A 366 7.64 -0.90 2.96
CA LEU A 366 7.92 -0.70 4.40
C LEU A 366 7.16 -1.70 5.28
N PHE A 367 5.89 -1.95 4.97
CA PHE A 367 5.05 -2.87 5.74
C PHE A 367 5.52 -4.31 5.60
N ASP A 368 5.88 -4.74 4.39
CA ASP A 368 6.46 -6.06 4.15
C ASP A 368 7.80 -6.24 4.87
N MET A 369 8.70 -5.24 4.84
CA MET A 369 9.96 -5.25 5.59
C MET A 369 9.72 -5.40 7.10
N LYS A 370 8.83 -4.58 7.66
CA LYS A 370 8.49 -4.64 9.08
C LYS A 370 7.91 -5.99 9.47
N ARG A 371 6.91 -6.47 8.71
CA ARG A 371 6.24 -7.75 8.97
C ARG A 371 7.22 -8.94 8.97
N ARG A 372 8.21 -8.92 8.08
CA ARG A 372 9.22 -9.98 7.96
C ARG A 372 10.48 -9.74 8.79
N ASN A 373 10.51 -8.68 9.60
CA ASN A 373 11.66 -8.27 10.39
C ASN A 373 12.94 -8.11 9.56
N GLU A 374 12.81 -7.46 8.40
CA GLU A 374 13.92 -7.18 7.50
C GLU A 374 14.62 -5.89 7.87
N SER A 375 15.94 -5.87 7.70
CA SER A 375 16.74 -4.65 7.71
C SER A 375 16.58 -3.90 6.40
N LEU A 376 16.62 -2.57 6.43
CA LEU A 376 16.80 -1.80 5.21
C LEU A 376 18.26 -1.95 4.75
N ASP A 377 18.44 -2.27 3.47
CA ASP A 377 19.76 -2.34 2.84
C ASP A 377 19.75 -1.66 1.46
N ARG A 378 20.45 -0.55 1.36
CA ARG A 378 20.63 0.25 0.14
C ARG A 378 22.09 0.19 -0.37
N THR A 379 22.92 -0.70 0.18
CA THR A 379 24.37 -0.74 -0.11
C THR A 379 24.68 -1.24 -1.51
N HIS A 380 23.84 -2.13 -2.05
CA HIS A 380 24.05 -2.77 -3.34
C HIS A 380 23.63 -1.92 -4.54
N ALA A 381 22.90 -0.84 -4.32
CA ALA A 381 22.42 0.03 -5.38
C ALA A 381 23.33 1.24 -5.59
N ILE A 382 23.55 1.60 -6.85
CA ILE A 382 24.40 2.73 -7.25
C ILE A 382 23.66 4.07 -7.30
N ASN A 383 22.33 4.06 -7.24
CA ASN A 383 21.50 5.25 -7.45
C ASN A 383 20.76 5.75 -6.21
N HIS A 384 21.08 5.23 -5.02
CA HIS A 384 20.66 5.86 -3.77
C HIS A 384 21.53 7.06 -3.42
N SER A 385 20.90 8.10 -2.88
CA SER A 385 21.62 9.31 -2.44
C SER A 385 22.70 8.99 -1.40
N ALA A 386 23.84 9.66 -1.50
CA ALA A 386 24.95 9.49 -0.57
C ALA A 386 24.62 9.92 0.87
N ILE A 387 23.63 10.81 1.05
CA ILE A 387 23.21 11.30 2.37
C ILE A 387 22.15 10.40 3.03
N ALA A 388 21.58 9.42 2.28
CA ALA A 388 20.57 8.53 2.83
C ALA A 388 21.19 7.44 3.70
N PRO A 389 20.49 6.99 4.75
CA PRO A 389 20.89 5.79 5.48
C PRO A 389 21.07 4.63 4.50
N LYS A 390 22.21 3.97 4.56
CA LYS A 390 22.51 2.81 3.70
C LYS A 390 22.00 1.53 4.32
N GLU A 391 22.11 1.40 5.63
CA GLU A 391 21.65 0.25 6.39
C GLU A 391 20.92 0.73 7.63
N VAL A 392 19.77 0.11 7.91
CA VAL A 392 19.00 0.33 9.13
C VAL A 392 18.54 -1.04 9.64
N PRO A 393 18.85 -1.41 10.88
CA PRO A 393 18.51 -2.72 11.41
C PRO A 393 16.98 -2.92 11.50
N ALA A 394 16.55 -4.16 11.36
CA ALA A 394 15.17 -4.57 11.61
C ALA A 394 14.68 -4.10 12.98
N GLY A 395 13.40 -3.78 13.10
CA GLY A 395 12.80 -3.28 14.34
C GLY A 395 13.26 -1.88 14.76
N SER A 396 14.00 -1.16 13.91
CA SER A 396 14.46 0.20 14.20
C SER A 396 13.28 1.16 14.42
N LYS A 397 13.42 2.05 15.41
CA LYS A 397 12.48 3.14 15.67
C LYS A 397 12.34 4.10 14.47
N LEU A 398 13.30 4.11 13.55
CA LEU A 398 13.24 4.90 12.32
C LEU A 398 12.10 4.46 11.38
N PHE A 399 11.56 3.26 11.56
CA PHE A 399 10.45 2.74 10.76
C PHE A 399 9.06 3.08 11.30
N ILE A 400 8.98 3.82 12.41
CA ILE A 400 7.71 4.23 13.02
C ILE A 400 7.70 5.72 13.33
N TYR A 401 6.52 6.31 13.30
CA TYR A 401 6.31 7.71 13.70
C TYR A 401 6.09 7.82 15.21
N GLN A 402 6.45 8.97 15.77
CA GLN A 402 6.06 9.34 17.13
C GLN A 402 4.58 9.74 17.16
N ILE A 403 3.94 9.62 18.32
CA ILE A 403 2.60 10.18 18.52
C ILE A 403 2.66 11.70 18.35
N PRO A 404 1.78 12.34 17.57
CA PRO A 404 1.87 13.76 17.26
C PRO A 404 1.73 14.67 18.48
N ASP A 405 2.49 15.75 18.54
CA ASP A 405 2.37 16.76 19.61
C ASP A 405 0.95 17.33 19.72
N LYS A 406 0.23 17.43 18.61
CA LYS A 406 -1.19 17.87 18.62
C LYS A 406 -2.07 16.92 19.42
N GLU A 407 -1.86 15.61 19.29
CA GLU A 407 -2.58 14.62 20.07
C GLU A 407 -2.21 14.70 21.55
N LEU A 408 -0.92 14.75 21.86
CA LEU A 408 -0.42 14.83 23.24
C LEU A 408 -0.93 16.10 23.97
N ASN A 409 -1.08 17.21 23.25
CA ASN A 409 -1.59 18.44 23.82
C ASN A 409 -3.12 18.44 24.02
N ALA A 410 -3.85 17.68 23.20
CA ALA A 410 -5.31 17.60 23.25
C ALA A 410 -5.80 16.46 24.17
N ASN A 411 -4.99 15.43 24.37
CA ASN A 411 -5.35 14.20 25.06
C ASN A 411 -4.36 13.91 26.20
N SER A 412 -4.75 14.28 27.42
CA SER A 412 -3.91 14.13 28.62
C SER A 412 -3.65 12.68 29.06
N GLU A 413 -4.41 11.72 28.51
CA GLU A 413 -4.25 10.30 28.80
C GLU A 413 -3.02 9.69 28.11
N ILE A 414 -2.51 10.34 27.05
CA ILE A 414 -1.31 9.91 26.36
C ILE A 414 -0.11 10.71 26.85
N THR A 415 0.78 10.05 27.56
CA THR A 415 2.00 10.66 28.12
C THR A 415 3.30 10.21 27.44
N ASP A 416 3.22 9.21 26.57
CA ASP A 416 4.36 8.59 25.88
C ASP A 416 4.31 8.90 24.38
N LYS A 417 5.41 9.48 23.85
CA LYS A 417 5.57 9.84 22.42
C LYS A 417 5.91 8.66 21.51
N ASN A 418 6.04 7.47 22.05
CA ASN A 418 6.52 6.32 21.28
C ASN A 418 8.01 6.47 20.87
N GLU A 419 8.86 6.80 21.82
CA GLU A 419 10.30 7.06 21.64
C GLU A 419 11.15 5.77 21.55
#